data_53d13d4984b8166d41b8297ccb9830fe
#
_entry.id   53d13d4984b8166d41b8297ccb9830fe
#
_cell.length_a   1.000
_cell.length_b   1.000
_cell.length_c   1.000
_cell.angle_alpha   90.00
_cell.angle_beta   90.00
_cell.angle_gamma   90.00
#
_symmetry.space_group_name_H-M   'P 1'
#
loop_
_entity.id
_entity.type
_entity.pdbx_description
1 polymer ?
#
loop_
_entity_poly.entity_id
_entity_poly.type
_entity_poly.pdbx_seq_one_letter_code
_entity_poly.pdbx_strand_id
1 'polypeptide(L)'
;VQDRLIETNVIKYWKQDIEANEQIIRFELQLWFSSSTEKRNASFSRVSEMIESLNGRCLVHSVIEEISYHGMLVELPSTAIQDIINTQDTQLVKCDQVMFFRPSGQIAIVSEIEDDKLINDELLNDELPSGQSEAAIFDGLPVNNHQKLSNRIVVDDPDDYSDGYIVQHRIHGTAMSSLIIHGDINDNERAISTPLYIRPIMKPVAGMSSSIEKV
;
A
#
# COMPACT_ATOMS: atom_id res chain seq x y z
N VAL A 1 25.08 8.28 0.72
CA VAL A 1 24.61 7.17 1.59
C VAL A 1 23.39 7.62 2.40
N GLN A 2 23.41 8.79 3.04
CA GLN A 2 22.27 9.32 3.83
C GLN A 2 21.03 9.62 2.98
N ASP A 3 21.21 10.04 1.73
CA ASP A 3 20.11 10.43 0.83
C ASP A 3 19.10 9.29 0.59
N ARG A 4 19.55 8.04 0.57
CA ARG A 4 18.72 6.84 0.38
C ARG A 4 17.64 6.61 1.45
N LEU A 5 17.87 7.13 2.64
CA LEU A 5 16.95 7.05 3.79
C LEU A 5 16.14 8.33 3.97
N ILE A 6 16.70 9.46 3.58
CA ILE A 6 16.10 10.78 3.81
C ILE A 6 15.05 11.09 2.73
N GLU A 7 15.36 10.86 1.45
CA GLU A 7 14.48 11.21 0.33
C GLU A 7 13.14 10.48 0.36
N THR A 8 13.11 9.27 0.89
CA THR A 8 11.90 8.46 1.00
C THR A 8 11.16 8.66 2.32
N ASN A 9 11.74 9.43 3.23
CA ASN A 9 11.22 9.66 4.58
C ASN A 9 11.04 8.37 5.42
N VAL A 10 11.66 7.25 5.01
CA VAL A 10 11.49 5.93 5.63
C VAL A 10 11.82 5.91 7.12
N ILE A 11 12.81 6.71 7.55
CA ILE A 11 13.19 6.82 8.97
C ILE A 11 12.01 7.29 9.84
N LYS A 12 11.16 8.19 9.32
CA LYS A 12 9.99 8.67 10.07
C LYS A 12 9.00 7.52 10.30
N TYR A 13 8.73 6.71 9.28
CA TYR A 13 7.84 5.56 9.38
C TYR A 13 8.41 4.51 10.34
N TRP A 14 9.68 4.17 10.23
CA TRP A 14 10.33 3.21 11.13
C TRP A 14 10.28 3.67 12.60
N LYS A 15 10.42 4.97 12.88
CA LYS A 15 10.27 5.48 14.24
C LYS A 15 8.84 5.33 14.76
N GLN A 16 7.84 5.58 13.92
CA GLN A 16 6.43 5.39 14.26
C GLN A 16 6.14 3.92 14.58
N ASP A 17 6.64 2.98 13.76
CA ASP A 17 6.46 1.54 13.99
C ASP A 17 7.12 1.09 15.30
N ILE A 18 8.32 1.62 15.61
CA ILE A 18 9.01 1.34 16.88
C ILE A 18 8.22 1.93 18.07
N GLU A 19 7.70 3.13 17.97
CA GLU A 19 6.86 3.77 18.97
C GLU A 19 5.55 3.01 19.19
N ALA A 20 5.02 2.38 18.14
CA ALA A 20 3.86 1.47 18.20
C ALA A 20 4.20 0.09 18.78
N ASN A 21 5.46 -0.16 19.19
CA ASN A 21 5.96 -1.44 19.69
C ASN A 21 5.91 -2.60 18.70
N GLU A 22 5.96 -2.31 17.39
CA GLU A 22 6.10 -3.34 16.37
C GLU A 22 7.43 -4.09 16.54
N GLN A 23 7.35 -5.41 16.60
CA GLN A 23 8.54 -6.27 16.77
C GLN A 23 9.26 -6.51 15.45
N ILE A 24 8.51 -6.48 14.35
CA ILE A 24 8.98 -6.72 12.99
C ILE A 24 8.54 -5.55 12.14
N ILE A 25 9.47 -4.90 11.46
CA ILE A 25 9.20 -3.75 10.60
C ILE A 25 9.37 -4.17 9.14
N ARG A 26 8.35 -3.89 8.33
CA ARG A 26 8.36 -4.15 6.90
C ARG A 26 8.69 -2.88 6.14
N PHE A 27 9.46 -3.04 5.08
CA PHE A 27 9.80 -1.95 4.17
C PHE A 27 10.23 -2.48 2.82
N GLU A 28 10.22 -1.62 1.82
CA GLU A 28 10.70 -1.94 0.48
C GLU A 28 12.18 -1.54 0.34
N LEU A 29 12.96 -2.41 -0.29
CA LEU A 29 14.27 -2.10 -0.83
C LEU A 29 14.16 -2.00 -2.34
N GLN A 30 14.29 -0.80 -2.87
CA GLN A 30 14.47 -0.61 -4.31
C GLN A 30 15.94 -0.81 -4.66
N LEU A 31 16.19 -1.73 -5.58
CA LEU A 31 17.52 -2.02 -6.08
C LEU A 31 17.76 -1.28 -7.41
N TRP A 32 19.03 -1.06 -7.74
CA TRP A 32 19.39 -0.58 -9.06
C TRP A 32 18.96 -1.59 -10.12
N PHE A 33 18.15 -1.13 -11.07
CA PHE A 33 17.74 -1.97 -12.19
C PHE A 33 18.91 -2.21 -13.15
N SER A 34 19.00 -3.41 -13.67
CA SER A 34 19.88 -3.78 -14.76
C SER A 34 19.10 -4.56 -15.80
N SER A 35 19.36 -4.35 -17.08
CA SER A 35 18.78 -5.16 -18.17
C SER A 35 19.27 -6.62 -18.15
N SER A 36 20.44 -6.91 -17.53
CA SER A 36 20.93 -8.29 -17.36
C SER A 36 20.27 -8.98 -16.19
N THR A 37 19.59 -10.08 -16.45
CA THR A 37 18.97 -10.96 -15.45
C THR A 37 20.01 -11.52 -14.47
N GLU A 38 21.20 -11.86 -14.94
CA GLU A 38 22.29 -12.37 -14.08
C GLU A 38 22.72 -11.32 -13.04
N LYS A 39 22.84 -10.05 -13.47
CA LYS A 39 23.18 -8.94 -12.56
C LYS A 39 22.06 -8.69 -11.55
N ARG A 40 20.79 -8.73 -11.98
CA ARG A 40 19.64 -8.59 -11.07
C ARG A 40 19.64 -9.71 -10.02
N ASN A 41 19.82 -10.95 -10.45
CA ASN A 41 19.86 -12.09 -9.54
C ASN A 41 21.05 -12.00 -8.55
N ALA A 42 22.22 -11.58 -9.00
CA ALA A 42 23.36 -11.37 -8.13
C ALA A 42 23.11 -10.25 -7.10
N SER A 43 22.45 -9.16 -7.50
CA SER A 43 22.06 -8.08 -6.59
C SER A 43 21.03 -8.57 -5.56
N PHE A 44 20.01 -9.31 -6.00
CA PHE A 44 19.03 -9.92 -5.12
C PHE A 44 19.66 -10.85 -4.09
N SER A 45 20.51 -11.81 -4.53
CA SER A 45 21.17 -12.76 -3.62
C SER A 45 22.01 -12.05 -2.57
N ARG A 46 22.82 -11.07 -2.99
CA ARG A 46 23.67 -10.31 -2.08
C ARG A 46 22.88 -9.53 -1.02
N VAL A 47 21.78 -8.88 -1.44
CA VAL A 47 20.95 -8.13 -0.49
C VAL A 47 20.18 -9.08 0.42
N SER A 48 19.67 -10.20 -0.09
CA SER A 48 19.01 -11.23 0.72
C SER A 48 19.93 -11.77 1.82
N GLU A 49 21.18 -12.09 1.50
CA GLU A 49 22.17 -12.53 2.50
C GLU A 49 22.39 -11.49 3.60
N MET A 50 22.41 -10.19 3.25
CA MET A 50 22.52 -9.12 4.25
C MET A 50 21.26 -9.03 5.14
N ILE A 51 20.06 -9.16 4.56
CA ILE A 51 18.81 -9.18 5.31
C ILE A 51 18.78 -10.37 6.27
N GLU A 52 19.14 -11.56 5.81
CA GLU A 52 19.21 -12.77 6.64
C GLU A 52 20.23 -12.63 7.78
N SER A 53 21.39 -12.00 7.52
CA SER A 53 22.40 -11.75 8.56
C SER A 53 21.91 -10.81 9.67
N LEU A 54 20.89 -10.00 9.40
CA LEU A 54 20.19 -9.14 10.35
C LEU A 54 18.97 -9.81 10.98
N ASN A 55 18.81 -11.12 10.85
CA ASN A 55 17.64 -11.91 11.28
C ASN A 55 16.33 -11.47 10.60
N GLY A 56 16.41 -10.91 9.40
CA GLY A 56 15.27 -10.57 8.58
C GLY A 56 15.00 -11.60 7.50
N ARG A 57 14.02 -11.31 6.67
CA ARG A 57 13.71 -12.12 5.49
C ARG A 57 13.15 -11.27 4.35
N CYS A 58 13.30 -11.77 3.13
CA CYS A 58 12.61 -11.26 1.95
C CYS A 58 11.23 -11.91 1.85
N LEU A 59 10.18 -11.12 1.71
CA LEU A 59 8.81 -11.59 1.56
C LEU A 59 8.42 -11.70 0.09
N VAL A 60 8.80 -10.70 -0.71
CA VAL A 60 8.49 -10.62 -2.14
C VAL A 60 9.71 -10.06 -2.87
N HIS A 61 9.97 -10.57 -4.05
CA HIS A 61 10.94 -10.01 -4.99
C HIS A 61 10.22 -9.73 -6.31
N SER A 62 10.36 -8.53 -6.84
CA SER A 62 9.66 -8.08 -8.04
C SER A 62 10.60 -7.37 -9.01
N VAL A 63 10.42 -7.66 -10.29
CA VAL A 63 11.08 -6.97 -11.39
C VAL A 63 10.03 -6.59 -12.42
N ILE A 64 9.95 -5.30 -12.75
CA ILE A 64 9.04 -4.79 -13.79
C ILE A 64 9.91 -4.08 -14.83
N GLU A 65 10.19 -4.79 -15.92
CA GLU A 65 11.16 -4.34 -16.94
C GLU A 65 10.67 -3.07 -17.66
N GLU A 66 9.37 -2.95 -17.88
CA GLU A 66 8.73 -1.84 -18.59
C GLU A 66 8.98 -0.47 -17.95
N ILE A 67 9.15 -0.45 -16.64
CA ILE A 67 9.46 0.77 -15.88
C ILE A 67 10.85 0.74 -15.24
N SER A 68 11.69 -0.23 -15.61
CA SER A 68 13.03 -0.41 -15.04
C SER A 68 13.02 -0.50 -13.50
N TYR A 69 12.02 -1.17 -12.95
CA TYR A 69 11.87 -1.39 -11.51
C TYR A 69 12.46 -2.71 -11.08
N HIS A 70 13.16 -2.69 -9.94
CA HIS A 70 13.69 -3.87 -9.26
C HIS A 70 13.56 -3.67 -7.75
N GLY A 71 12.69 -4.43 -7.09
CA GLY A 71 12.37 -4.22 -5.69
C GLY A 71 12.24 -5.51 -4.88
N MET A 72 12.39 -5.36 -3.58
CA MET A 72 12.22 -6.41 -2.58
C MET A 72 11.36 -5.88 -1.44
N LEU A 73 10.29 -6.57 -1.08
CA LEU A 73 9.62 -6.37 0.20
C LEU A 73 10.34 -7.21 1.26
N VAL A 74 10.84 -6.56 2.28
CA VAL A 74 11.61 -7.21 3.33
C VAL A 74 11.06 -6.88 4.71
N GLU A 75 11.40 -7.72 5.67
CA GLU A 75 11.13 -7.42 7.08
C GLU A 75 12.38 -7.66 7.91
N LEU A 76 12.60 -6.77 8.87
CA LEU A 76 13.67 -6.86 9.87
C LEU A 76 13.09 -6.73 11.27
N PRO A 77 13.77 -7.32 12.28
CA PRO A 77 13.47 -7.02 13.68
C PRO A 77 13.61 -5.52 13.97
N SER A 78 12.74 -4.98 14.80
CA SER A 78 12.79 -3.56 15.21
C SER A 78 14.13 -3.15 15.82
N THR A 79 14.83 -4.07 16.48
CA THR A 79 16.18 -3.84 17.00
C THR A 79 17.21 -3.57 15.89
N ALA A 80 17.16 -4.31 14.79
CA ALA A 80 18.04 -4.07 13.65
C ALA A 80 17.72 -2.72 12.96
N ILE A 81 16.45 -2.38 12.87
CA ILE A 81 16.02 -1.05 12.36
C ILE A 81 16.51 0.07 13.29
N GLN A 82 16.41 -0.11 14.60
CA GLN A 82 16.92 0.85 15.57
C GLN A 82 18.42 1.10 15.40
N ASP A 83 19.20 0.04 15.15
CA ASP A 83 20.64 0.15 14.88
C ASP A 83 20.89 0.91 13.57
N ILE A 84 20.12 0.67 12.52
CA ILE A 84 20.21 1.42 11.26
C ILE A 84 19.91 2.91 11.48
N ILE A 85 18.88 3.24 12.25
CA ILE A 85 18.51 4.63 12.55
C ILE A 85 19.64 5.34 13.31
N ASN A 86 20.23 4.67 14.31
CA ASN A 86 21.22 5.25 15.20
C ASN A 86 22.58 5.48 14.53
N THR A 87 23.04 4.50 13.73
CA THR A 87 24.39 4.53 13.17
C THR A 87 24.42 4.98 11.72
N GLN A 88 23.36 4.71 10.94
CA GLN A 88 23.24 4.97 9.50
C GLN A 88 24.47 4.49 8.67
N ASP A 89 25.31 3.68 9.27
CA ASP A 89 26.61 3.23 8.74
C ASP A 89 26.69 1.72 8.63
N THR A 90 25.53 1.06 8.48
CA THR A 90 25.42 -0.39 8.34
C THR A 90 25.83 -0.86 6.94
N GLN A 91 26.21 -2.13 6.82
CA GLN A 91 26.54 -2.72 5.52
C GLN A 91 25.37 -2.67 4.54
N LEU A 92 24.14 -2.83 5.04
CA LEU A 92 22.92 -2.75 4.22
C LEU A 92 22.71 -1.34 3.65
N VAL A 93 22.89 -0.29 4.45
CA VAL A 93 22.76 1.10 4.01
C VAL A 93 23.85 1.48 3.01
N LYS A 94 25.06 0.92 3.16
CA LYS A 94 26.20 1.13 2.25
C LYS A 94 26.17 0.25 1.00
N CYS A 95 25.25 -0.69 0.91
CA CYS A 95 25.21 -1.64 -0.18
C CYS A 95 24.98 -0.95 -1.52
N ASP A 96 25.92 -1.10 -2.46
CA ASP A 96 25.86 -0.45 -3.77
C ASP A 96 24.69 -0.92 -4.64
N GLN A 97 24.15 -2.10 -4.35
CA GLN A 97 22.98 -2.64 -5.03
C GLN A 97 21.68 -1.95 -4.63
N VAL A 98 21.62 -1.37 -3.44
CA VAL A 98 20.43 -0.68 -2.94
C VAL A 98 20.39 0.74 -3.48
N MET A 99 19.27 1.09 -4.11
CA MET A 99 18.96 2.44 -4.59
C MET A 99 18.29 3.27 -3.51
N PHE A 100 17.16 2.76 -2.98
CA PHE A 100 16.36 3.42 -1.95
C PHE A 100 15.80 2.43 -0.94
N PHE A 101 15.61 2.92 0.27
CA PHE A 101 14.76 2.33 1.30
C PHE A 101 13.42 3.06 1.24
N ARG A 102 12.32 2.34 1.12
CA ARG A 102 10.98 2.95 1.07
C ARG A 102 10.12 2.39 2.19
N PRO A 103 9.22 3.17 2.78
CA PRO A 103 8.21 2.57 3.65
C PRO A 103 7.44 1.52 2.84
N SER A 104 7.04 0.42 3.48
CA SER A 104 6.11 -0.52 2.85
C SER A 104 4.84 0.24 2.45
N GLY A 105 4.27 -0.13 1.30
CA GLY A 105 3.15 0.57 0.68
C GLY A 105 2.01 0.90 1.63
N GLN A 106 1.01 1.61 1.15
CA GLN A 106 -0.09 2.13 1.98
C GLN A 106 -0.71 1.01 2.83
N ILE A 107 -0.60 1.15 4.15
CA ILE A 107 -1.36 0.32 5.08
C ILE A 107 -2.70 1.02 5.24
N ALA A 108 -3.77 0.41 4.75
CA ALA A 108 -5.11 0.85 5.08
C ALA A 108 -5.39 0.51 6.55
N ILE A 109 -5.15 1.45 7.43
CA ILE A 109 -5.54 1.34 8.83
C ILE A 109 -7.02 1.68 8.91
N VAL A 110 -7.83 0.72 9.35
CA VAL A 110 -9.21 0.99 9.73
C VAL A 110 -9.14 1.67 11.09
N SER A 111 -9.24 3.01 11.12
CA SER A 111 -9.56 3.71 12.37
C SER A 111 -10.95 3.28 12.80
N GLU A 112 -11.12 2.98 14.09
CA GLU A 112 -12.45 2.77 14.66
C GLU A 112 -13.27 4.03 14.34
N ILE A 113 -14.28 3.86 13.50
CA ILE A 113 -15.24 4.92 13.22
C ILE A 113 -16.08 5.02 14.48
N GLU A 114 -15.89 6.08 15.24
CA GLU A 114 -16.87 6.44 16.28
C GLU A 114 -18.24 6.56 15.62
N ASP A 115 -19.13 5.72 16.09
CA ASP A 115 -20.54 5.63 15.65
C ASP A 115 -21.24 6.94 16.00
N ASP A 116 -21.18 7.96 15.13
CA ASP A 116 -22.03 9.12 15.35
C ASP A 116 -22.36 9.88 14.06
N LYS A 117 -23.61 9.86 13.81
CA LYS A 117 -24.50 10.57 12.90
C LYS A 117 -25.00 9.77 11.70
N LEU A 118 -26.24 9.35 11.85
CA LEU A 118 -27.15 9.02 10.75
C LEU A 118 -27.02 10.10 9.66
N ILE A 119 -26.35 9.76 8.59
CA ILE A 119 -26.24 10.60 7.39
C ILE A 119 -27.64 10.71 6.80
N ASN A 120 -28.12 11.93 6.63
CA ASN A 120 -29.41 12.21 6.01
C ASN A 120 -29.55 11.46 4.68
N ASP A 121 -30.67 10.75 4.54
CA ASP A 121 -31.01 9.94 3.34
C ASP A 121 -31.28 10.79 2.07
N GLU A 122 -31.20 12.11 2.15
CA GLU A 122 -31.52 13.02 1.04
C GLU A 122 -30.54 12.95 -0.16
N LEU A 123 -29.34 12.35 0.03
CA LEU A 123 -28.35 12.16 -1.05
C LEU A 123 -28.66 10.98 -2.00
N LEU A 124 -29.77 10.30 -1.81
CA LEU A 124 -30.14 9.14 -2.63
C LEU A 124 -30.76 9.48 -4.00
N ASN A 125 -30.99 10.77 -4.27
CA ASN A 125 -31.66 11.24 -5.51
C ASN A 125 -30.70 11.67 -6.62
N ASP A 126 -29.39 11.44 -6.49
CA ASP A 126 -28.45 11.73 -7.57
C ASP A 126 -28.67 10.82 -8.78
N GLU A 127 -28.64 11.40 -9.97
CA GLU A 127 -28.68 10.66 -11.22
C GLU A 127 -27.58 9.58 -11.23
N LEU A 128 -27.93 8.39 -11.76
CA LEU A 128 -26.95 7.33 -11.90
C LEU A 128 -25.90 7.71 -12.94
N PRO A 129 -24.63 7.37 -12.71
CA PRO A 129 -23.58 7.70 -13.65
C PRO A 129 -23.78 6.95 -14.97
N SER A 130 -23.30 7.54 -16.05
CA SER A 130 -23.40 6.98 -17.40
C SER A 130 -22.11 7.17 -18.17
N GLY A 131 -21.92 6.38 -19.22
CA GLY A 131 -20.72 6.47 -20.06
C GLY A 131 -19.56 5.61 -19.54
N GLN A 132 -18.35 5.96 -19.97
CA GLN A 132 -17.13 5.28 -19.56
C GLN A 132 -16.54 5.96 -18.32
N SER A 133 -15.80 5.20 -17.52
CA SER A 133 -15.07 5.74 -16.37
C SER A 133 -14.01 6.75 -16.82
N GLU A 134 -14.05 7.95 -16.23
CA GLU A 134 -13.07 9.02 -16.44
C GLU A 134 -12.07 9.11 -15.29
N ALA A 135 -12.38 8.47 -14.15
CA ALA A 135 -11.52 8.37 -12.99
C ALA A 135 -11.28 6.91 -12.62
N ALA A 136 -10.10 6.63 -12.11
CA ALA A 136 -9.71 5.31 -11.61
C ALA A 136 -9.09 5.42 -10.22
N ILE A 137 -9.37 4.43 -9.37
CA ILE A 137 -8.71 4.27 -8.08
C ILE A 137 -7.99 2.92 -8.03
N PHE A 138 -6.77 2.95 -7.53
CA PHE A 138 -5.94 1.79 -7.23
C PHE A 138 -5.82 1.68 -5.72
N ASP A 139 -6.63 0.82 -5.09
CA ASP A 139 -6.76 0.76 -3.62
C ASP A 139 -7.23 -0.63 -3.17
N GLY A 140 -7.71 -0.74 -1.94
CA GLY A 140 -8.42 -1.92 -1.44
C GLY A 140 -9.78 -2.10 -2.10
N LEU A 141 -10.29 -3.32 -2.09
CA LEU A 141 -11.60 -3.65 -2.65
C LEU A 141 -12.72 -3.01 -1.80
N PRO A 142 -13.67 -2.26 -2.41
CA PRO A 142 -14.80 -1.68 -1.68
C PRO A 142 -15.93 -2.69 -1.43
N VAL A 143 -16.92 -2.30 -0.63
CA VAL A 143 -18.20 -2.98 -0.50
C VAL A 143 -19.08 -2.60 -1.70
N ASN A 144 -19.13 -3.45 -2.72
CA ASN A 144 -19.83 -3.17 -3.98
C ASN A 144 -21.32 -2.85 -3.82
N ASN A 145 -21.98 -3.46 -2.82
CA ASN A 145 -23.40 -3.27 -2.54
C ASN A 145 -23.68 -2.16 -1.52
N HIS A 146 -22.67 -1.34 -1.19
CA HIS A 146 -22.89 -0.20 -0.32
C HIS A 146 -23.82 0.80 -1.01
N GLN A 147 -24.81 1.35 -0.28
CA GLN A 147 -25.85 2.24 -0.84
C GLN A 147 -25.26 3.39 -1.67
N LYS A 148 -24.17 4.00 -1.22
CA LYS A 148 -23.50 5.12 -1.89
C LYS A 148 -22.66 4.71 -3.11
N LEU A 149 -22.34 3.43 -3.27
CA LEU A 149 -21.47 2.92 -4.33
C LEU A 149 -22.23 2.09 -5.38
N SER A 150 -23.39 1.56 -5.02
CA SER A 150 -24.19 0.70 -5.88
C SER A 150 -24.48 1.39 -7.23
N ASN A 151 -24.17 0.69 -8.32
CA ASN A 151 -24.27 1.17 -9.70
C ASN A 151 -23.40 2.39 -10.06
N ARG A 152 -22.44 2.78 -9.19
CA ARG A 152 -21.53 3.93 -9.41
C ARG A 152 -20.09 3.50 -9.60
N ILE A 153 -19.78 2.22 -9.45
CA ILE A 153 -18.43 1.68 -9.55
C ILE A 153 -18.35 0.55 -10.57
N VAL A 154 -17.20 0.44 -11.22
CA VAL A 154 -16.80 -0.69 -12.06
C VAL A 154 -15.55 -1.29 -11.43
N VAL A 155 -15.68 -2.49 -10.87
CA VAL A 155 -14.55 -3.20 -10.25
C VAL A 155 -13.92 -4.14 -11.26
N ASP A 156 -12.62 -4.00 -11.47
CA ASP A 156 -11.78 -4.88 -12.26
C ASP A 156 -10.75 -5.55 -11.36
N ASP A 157 -10.96 -6.82 -11.05
CA ASP A 157 -10.14 -7.60 -10.11
C ASP A 157 -9.53 -8.84 -10.80
N PRO A 158 -8.57 -8.64 -11.71
CA PRO A 158 -7.98 -9.76 -12.46
C PRO A 158 -7.04 -10.64 -11.62
N ASP A 159 -6.70 -10.21 -10.42
CA ASP A 159 -5.86 -10.95 -9.49
C ASP A 159 -6.68 -11.76 -8.46
N ASP A 160 -8.04 -11.75 -8.57
CA ASP A 160 -8.99 -12.45 -7.70
C ASP A 160 -8.81 -12.15 -6.21
N TYR A 161 -8.46 -10.89 -5.88
CA TYR A 161 -8.28 -10.49 -4.48
C TYR A 161 -9.58 -10.54 -3.68
N SER A 162 -10.73 -10.43 -4.36
CA SER A 162 -12.07 -10.45 -3.74
C SER A 162 -12.30 -11.67 -2.84
N ASP A 163 -11.73 -12.81 -3.18
CA ASP A 163 -11.87 -14.06 -2.42
C ASP A 163 -11.26 -13.99 -1.01
N GLY A 164 -10.25 -13.13 -0.83
CA GLY A 164 -9.59 -12.92 0.46
C GLY A 164 -10.18 -11.80 1.31
N TYR A 165 -11.12 -10.99 0.77
CA TYR A 165 -11.65 -9.81 1.44
C TYR A 165 -12.87 -10.12 2.30
N ILE A 166 -12.73 -9.99 3.62
CA ILE A 166 -13.86 -9.88 4.54
C ILE A 166 -14.35 -8.43 4.60
N VAL A 167 -15.53 -8.19 5.18
CA VAL A 167 -16.17 -6.86 5.22
C VAL A 167 -15.28 -5.79 5.85
N GLN A 168 -14.59 -6.12 6.95
CA GLN A 168 -13.70 -5.19 7.66
C GLN A 168 -12.54 -4.70 6.76
N HIS A 169 -12.03 -5.53 5.87
CA HIS A 169 -10.95 -5.15 4.96
C HIS A 169 -11.42 -4.24 3.81
N ARG A 170 -12.75 -4.13 3.61
CA ARG A 170 -13.34 -3.31 2.54
C ARG A 170 -13.66 -1.87 2.97
N ILE A 171 -13.46 -1.53 4.25
CA ILE A 171 -13.85 -0.21 4.80
C ILE A 171 -13.05 0.89 4.11
N HIS A 172 -11.73 0.75 3.97
CA HIS A 172 -10.88 1.77 3.35
C HIS A 172 -11.26 1.99 1.88
N GLY A 173 -11.29 0.95 1.06
CA GLY A 173 -11.69 1.06 -0.34
C GLY A 173 -13.10 1.64 -0.52
N THR A 174 -14.02 1.34 0.41
CA THR A 174 -15.38 1.92 0.43
C THR A 174 -15.35 3.42 0.72
N ALA A 175 -14.60 3.82 1.74
CA ALA A 175 -14.47 5.23 2.14
C ALA A 175 -13.82 6.06 1.02
N MET A 176 -12.72 5.59 0.45
CA MET A 176 -12.01 6.27 -0.63
C MET A 176 -12.87 6.38 -1.89
N SER A 177 -13.57 5.29 -2.27
CA SER A 177 -14.49 5.31 -3.40
C SER A 177 -15.66 6.28 -3.18
N SER A 178 -16.22 6.32 -1.96
CA SER A 178 -17.29 7.25 -1.60
C SER A 178 -16.80 8.70 -1.67
N LEU A 179 -15.61 8.99 -1.16
CA LEU A 179 -15.03 10.33 -1.20
C LEU A 179 -14.81 10.82 -2.64
N ILE A 180 -14.33 9.96 -3.53
CA ILE A 180 -14.11 10.33 -4.93
C ILE A 180 -15.45 10.57 -5.65
N ILE A 181 -16.45 9.72 -5.38
CA ILE A 181 -17.77 9.82 -6.06
C ILE A 181 -18.56 11.01 -5.57
N HIS A 182 -18.58 11.26 -4.28
CA HIS A 182 -19.50 12.20 -3.63
C HIS A 182 -18.83 13.46 -3.06
N GLY A 183 -17.49 13.51 -3.03
CA GLY A 183 -16.78 14.58 -2.32
C GLY A 183 -17.01 14.52 -0.82
N ASP A 184 -17.03 15.67 -0.16
CA ASP A 184 -17.46 15.76 1.24
C ASP A 184 -18.97 15.61 1.31
N ILE A 185 -19.43 14.51 1.90
CA ILE A 185 -20.85 14.19 2.03
C ILE A 185 -21.64 15.29 2.78
N ASN A 186 -20.96 16.14 3.56
CA ASN A 186 -21.59 17.26 4.27
C ASN A 186 -21.81 18.49 3.39
N ASP A 187 -21.14 18.58 2.24
CA ASP A 187 -21.16 19.79 1.40
C ASP A 187 -22.25 19.77 0.30
N ASN A 188 -23.10 18.74 0.24
CA ASN A 188 -24.16 18.58 -0.77
C ASN A 188 -23.67 18.73 -2.21
N GLU A 189 -22.44 18.34 -2.50
CA GLU A 189 -21.92 18.31 -3.86
C GLU A 189 -22.56 17.18 -4.67
N ARG A 190 -22.66 17.39 -5.98
CA ARG A 190 -23.18 16.35 -6.87
C ARG A 190 -22.14 15.25 -7.05
N ALA A 191 -22.60 14.00 -7.01
CA ALA A 191 -21.77 12.87 -7.36
C ALA A 191 -21.23 12.98 -8.80
N ILE A 192 -20.06 12.37 -9.05
CA ILE A 192 -19.52 12.32 -10.40
C ILE A 192 -20.50 11.67 -11.37
N SER A 193 -20.53 12.18 -12.61
CA SER A 193 -21.48 11.76 -13.65
C SER A 193 -21.09 10.47 -14.40
N THR A 194 -19.86 10.01 -14.20
CA THR A 194 -19.33 8.78 -14.81
C THR A 194 -19.01 7.75 -13.72
N PRO A 195 -19.06 6.44 -14.04
CA PRO A 195 -18.71 5.43 -13.06
C PRO A 195 -17.24 5.53 -12.67
N LEU A 196 -16.92 5.26 -11.40
CA LEU A 196 -15.54 5.17 -10.91
C LEU A 196 -15.00 3.76 -11.23
N TYR A 197 -13.86 3.69 -11.93
CA TYR A 197 -13.14 2.44 -12.15
C TYR A 197 -12.29 2.12 -10.93
N ILE A 198 -12.37 0.88 -10.44
CA ILE A 198 -11.65 0.42 -9.26
C ILE A 198 -10.82 -0.81 -9.62
N ARG A 199 -9.52 -0.71 -9.41
CA ARG A 199 -8.60 -1.83 -9.51
C ARG A 199 -8.02 -2.13 -8.14
N PRO A 200 -8.38 -3.25 -7.50
CA PRO A 200 -7.75 -3.66 -6.25
C PRO A 200 -6.26 -3.94 -6.45
N ILE A 201 -5.42 -3.25 -5.68
CA ILE A 201 -3.96 -3.48 -5.64
C ILE A 201 -3.50 -3.92 -4.25
N MET A 202 -4.37 -3.83 -3.26
CA MET A 202 -4.11 -4.23 -1.89
C MET A 202 -4.72 -5.59 -1.64
N LYS A 203 -4.06 -6.42 -0.83
CA LYS A 203 -4.61 -7.71 -0.40
C LYS A 203 -4.68 -7.80 1.12
N PRO A 204 -5.70 -8.46 1.67
CA PRO A 204 -5.79 -8.70 3.10
C PRO A 204 -4.60 -9.55 3.59
N VAL A 205 -4.14 -9.25 4.80
CA VAL A 205 -3.13 -10.06 5.49
C VAL A 205 -3.80 -10.86 6.58
N ALA A 206 -3.59 -12.16 6.60
CA ALA A 206 -4.18 -13.05 7.60
C ALA A 206 -3.77 -12.62 9.03
N GLY A 207 -4.75 -12.43 9.90
CA GLY A 207 -4.55 -12.03 11.29
C GLY A 207 -4.35 -10.53 11.53
N MET A 208 -4.45 -9.69 10.47
CA MET A 208 -4.40 -8.24 10.59
C MET A 208 -5.75 -7.62 10.16
N SER A 209 -6.10 -6.50 10.77
CA SER A 209 -7.26 -5.68 10.34
C SER A 209 -6.93 -4.74 9.18
N SER A 210 -5.74 -4.87 8.60
CA SER A 210 -5.22 -4.03 7.53
C SER A 210 -5.01 -4.83 6.23
N SER A 211 -5.07 -4.13 5.12
CA SER A 211 -4.65 -4.65 3.81
C SER A 211 -3.30 -4.03 3.43
N ILE A 212 -2.49 -4.78 2.70
CA ILE A 212 -1.17 -4.33 2.25
C ILE A 212 -1.19 -4.28 0.73
N GLU A 213 -0.62 -3.21 0.17
CA GLU A 213 -0.35 -3.11 -1.25
C GLU A 213 0.56 -4.26 -1.71
N LYS A 214 0.25 -4.83 -2.88
CA LYS A 214 1.12 -5.83 -3.50
C LYS A 214 2.30 -5.09 -4.15
N VAL A 215 3.49 -5.38 -3.68
CA VAL A 215 4.76 -4.97 -4.30
C VAL A 215 5.09 -5.88 -5.49
#